data_a7bbf27d52e7a277dd91ff27759b0f84
#
_entry.id   a7bbf27d52e7a277dd91ff27759b0f84
#
_cell.length_a   1.000
_cell.length_b   1.000
_cell.length_c   1.000
_cell.angle_alpha   90.00
_cell.angle_beta   90.00
_cell.angle_gamma   90.00
#
_symmetry.space_group_name_H-M   'P 1'
#
loop_
_entity.id
_entity.type
_entity.pdbx_description
1 polymer ?
#
loop_
_entity_poly.entity_id
_entity_poly.type
_entity_poly.pdbx_seq_one_letter_code
_entity_poly.pdbx_strand_id
1 'polypeptide(L)'
;MQQSEGVTPFEVTAPEHHAVTQRFIEACANGNFEALVRVLDPEVSGGVDLRPGLLVHGAHNVARNILRFWGSRATLVSLPRGSQPCVLAFVDRELAALIELDVDVDRIREIHVTARPESLEILRTQLVAW
;
A
#
# COMPACT_ATOMS: atom_id res chain seq x y z
N MET A 1 -4.62 -25.87 -17.60
CA MET A 1 -4.74 -25.61 -17.36
C MET A 1 -4.91 -25.35 -16.99
N GLN A 2 -4.66 -25.11 -16.94
CA GLN A 2 -4.70 -24.74 -16.63
C GLN A 2 -4.72 -24.37 -16.26
N GLN A 3 -4.63 -24.22 -16.50
CA GLN A 3 -4.68 -23.64 -16.26
C GLN A 3 -4.78 -23.11 -15.99
N SER A 4 -4.90 -23.22 -16.30
CA SER A 4 -5.01 -22.53 -16.04
C SER A 4 -5.22 -21.84 -15.75
N GLU A 5 -5.19 -21.79 -15.93
CA GLU A 5 -5.31 -21.12 -15.56
C GLU A 5 -5.16 -20.49 -14.95
N GLY A 6 -5.16 -20.71 -15.01
CA GLY A 6 -5.07 -20.17 -14.44
C GLY A 6 -4.59 -19.69 -13.99
N VAL A 7 -4.33 -19.66 -14.01
CA VAL A 7 -3.75 -19.22 -13.61
C VAL A 7 -3.23 -18.48 -13.49
N THR A 8 -2.89 -18.51 -13.46
CA THR A 8 -2.34 -17.92 -13.47
C THR A 8 -1.80 -16.68 -13.44
N PRO A 9 -2.19 -16.03 -13.60
CA PRO A 9 -1.88 -14.64 -13.78
C PRO A 9 -1.15 -14.03 -12.59
N PHE A 10 -1.42 -14.47 -11.45
CA PHE A 10 -0.80 -13.90 -10.25
C PHE A 10 0.71 -14.14 -10.17
N GLU A 11 1.19 -15.22 -10.73
CA GLU A 11 2.63 -15.46 -10.73
C GLU A 11 3.36 -14.45 -11.62
N VAL A 12 2.73 -14.10 -12.73
CA VAL A 12 3.33 -13.16 -13.67
C VAL A 12 3.41 -11.77 -13.07
N THR A 13 2.40 -11.39 -12.30
CA THR A 13 2.31 -10.04 -11.78
C THR A 13 3.15 -9.78 -10.54
N ALA A 14 3.62 -10.83 -9.86
CA ALA A 14 4.34 -10.64 -8.61
C ALA A 14 5.58 -9.74 -8.75
N PRO A 15 6.45 -9.93 -9.77
CA PRO A 15 7.58 -9.02 -9.93
C PRO A 15 7.17 -7.59 -10.23
N GLU A 16 6.09 -7.42 -10.99
CA GLU A 16 5.57 -6.10 -11.30
C GLU A 16 5.02 -5.42 -10.05
N HIS A 17 4.30 -6.20 -9.23
CA HIS A 17 3.78 -5.67 -7.97
C HIS A 17 4.91 -5.25 -7.04
N HIS A 18 5.98 -6.04 -7.01
CA HIS A 18 7.14 -5.69 -6.19
C HIS A 18 7.78 -4.39 -6.65
N ALA A 19 7.95 -4.22 -7.96
CA ALA A 19 8.54 -3.01 -8.51
C ALA A 19 7.69 -1.78 -8.19
N VAL A 20 6.36 -1.92 -8.33
CA VAL A 20 5.45 -0.83 -8.00
C VAL A 20 5.54 -0.49 -6.52
N THR A 21 5.56 -1.52 -5.67
CA THR A 21 5.65 -1.34 -4.23
C THR A 21 6.92 -0.61 -3.85
N GLN A 22 8.06 -0.99 -4.46
CA GLN A 22 9.32 -0.34 -4.14
C GLN A 22 9.31 1.12 -4.57
N ARG A 23 8.74 1.43 -5.73
CA ARG A 23 8.64 2.83 -6.16
C ARG A 23 7.75 3.63 -5.22
N PHE A 24 6.66 3.01 -4.74
CA PHE A 24 5.79 3.65 -3.77
C PHE A 24 6.55 3.97 -2.48
N ILE A 25 7.26 2.98 -1.96
CA ILE A 25 8.01 3.15 -0.71
C ILE A 25 9.08 4.23 -0.86
N GLU A 26 9.82 4.20 -1.96
CA GLU A 26 10.88 5.18 -2.19
C GLU A 26 10.33 6.59 -2.32
N ALA A 27 9.22 6.75 -3.03
CA ALA A 27 8.61 8.06 -3.19
C ALA A 27 8.17 8.61 -1.84
N CYS A 28 7.61 7.76 -0.99
CA CYS A 28 7.20 8.19 0.35
C CYS A 28 8.42 8.55 1.21
N ALA A 29 9.44 7.70 1.20
CA ALA A 29 10.63 7.92 2.01
C ALA A 29 11.34 9.20 1.66
N ASN A 30 11.34 9.57 0.38
CA ASN A 30 12.00 10.77 -0.10
C ASN A 30 11.08 12.00 -0.10
N GLY A 31 9.81 11.82 0.26
CA GLY A 31 8.86 12.91 0.21
C GLY A 31 8.66 13.43 -1.20
N ASN A 32 8.80 12.55 -2.20
CA ASN A 32 8.80 12.95 -3.60
C ASN A 32 7.39 12.87 -4.15
N PHE A 33 6.70 14.01 -4.14
CA PHE A 33 5.30 14.09 -4.57
C PHE A 33 5.12 13.62 -6.01
N GLU A 34 5.99 14.09 -6.91
CA GLU A 34 5.83 13.76 -8.32
C GLU A 34 6.06 12.28 -8.60
N ALA A 35 7.04 11.69 -7.95
CA ALA A 35 7.28 10.26 -8.11
C ALA A 35 6.09 9.45 -7.60
N LEU A 36 5.48 9.90 -6.51
CA LEU A 36 4.32 9.23 -5.95
C LEU A 36 3.13 9.33 -6.90
N VAL A 37 2.91 10.51 -7.48
CA VAL A 37 1.82 10.70 -8.44
C VAL A 37 2.00 9.76 -9.64
N ARG A 38 3.24 9.56 -10.07
CA ARG A 38 3.48 8.70 -11.24
C ARG A 38 3.16 7.24 -11.00
N VAL A 39 3.29 6.77 -9.77
CA VAL A 39 3.02 5.36 -9.47
C VAL A 39 1.54 5.13 -9.18
N LEU A 40 0.77 6.21 -9.02
CA LEU A 40 -0.66 6.13 -8.77
C LEU A 40 -1.42 6.28 -10.10
N ASP A 41 -2.50 5.50 -10.23
CA ASP A 41 -3.42 5.68 -11.35
C ASP A 41 -4.06 7.06 -11.21
N PRO A 42 -4.27 7.78 -12.33
CA PRO A 42 -4.94 9.09 -12.24
C PRO A 42 -6.32 9.02 -11.56
N GLU A 43 -6.98 7.86 -11.65
CA GLU A 43 -8.29 7.66 -11.04
C GLU A 43 -8.21 6.95 -9.69
N VAL A 44 -7.04 6.90 -9.09
CA VAL A 44 -6.82 6.18 -7.83
C VAL A 44 -7.77 6.69 -6.75
N SER A 45 -8.20 5.78 -5.88
CA SER A 45 -8.93 6.14 -4.68
C SER A 45 -8.25 5.53 -3.47
N GLY A 46 -8.38 6.22 -2.35
CA GLY A 46 -7.78 5.75 -1.11
C GLY A 46 -8.70 5.99 0.07
N GLY A 47 -8.68 5.07 1.03
CA GLY A 47 -9.47 5.18 2.22
C GLY A 47 -8.76 4.60 3.43
N VAL A 48 -9.17 5.04 4.61
CA VAL A 48 -8.63 4.57 5.87
C VAL A 48 -9.79 4.11 6.75
N ASP A 49 -9.58 3.01 7.49
CA ASP A 49 -10.66 2.43 8.28
C ASP A 49 -11.09 3.31 9.46
N LEU A 50 -10.28 4.31 9.83
CA LEU A 50 -10.65 5.27 10.86
C LEU A 50 -11.81 6.17 10.42
N ARG A 51 -12.04 6.29 9.11
CA ARG A 51 -13.12 7.09 8.54
C ARG A 51 -13.83 6.31 7.47
N PRO A 52 -14.64 5.33 7.85
CA PRO A 52 -15.34 4.50 6.87
C PRO A 52 -16.23 5.36 5.97
N GLY A 53 -16.22 5.04 4.68
CA GLY A 53 -17.03 5.76 3.72
C GLY A 53 -16.41 7.02 3.18
N LEU A 54 -15.30 7.49 3.75
CA LEU A 54 -14.61 8.67 3.26
C LEU A 54 -13.47 8.23 2.35
N LEU A 55 -13.57 8.54 1.07
CA LEU A 55 -12.54 8.20 0.10
C LEU A 55 -11.94 9.46 -0.48
N VAL A 56 -10.64 9.39 -0.76
CA VAL A 56 -9.93 10.45 -1.45
C VAL A 56 -9.70 9.98 -2.88
N HIS A 57 -10.00 10.83 -3.85
CA HIS A 57 -9.91 10.47 -5.26
C HIS A 57 -8.88 11.32 -5.98
N GLY A 58 -8.22 10.68 -6.95
CA GLY A 58 -7.28 11.36 -7.82
C GLY A 58 -5.85 11.28 -7.30
N ALA A 59 -4.90 11.11 -8.23
CA ALA A 59 -3.51 10.87 -7.87
C ALA A 59 -2.92 11.99 -7.02
N HIS A 60 -3.21 13.25 -7.37
CA HIS A 60 -2.65 14.37 -6.62
C HIS A 60 -3.17 14.44 -5.20
N ASN A 61 -4.47 14.23 -5.01
CA ASN A 61 -5.07 14.28 -3.68
C ASN A 61 -4.60 13.13 -2.82
N VAL A 62 -4.56 11.93 -3.41
CA VAL A 62 -4.11 10.75 -2.68
C VAL A 62 -2.64 10.91 -2.27
N ALA A 63 -1.80 11.35 -3.22
CA ALA A 63 -0.38 11.55 -2.93
C ALA A 63 -0.16 12.57 -1.81
N ARG A 64 -0.91 13.67 -1.86
CA ARG A 64 -0.78 14.71 -0.82
C ARG A 64 -1.12 14.16 0.55
N ASN A 65 -2.19 13.38 0.64
CA ASN A 65 -2.58 12.79 1.92
C ASN A 65 -1.58 11.76 2.40
N ILE A 66 -1.07 10.93 1.49
CA ILE A 66 -0.07 9.93 1.87
C ILE A 66 1.16 10.60 2.45
N LEU A 67 1.68 11.62 1.78
CA LEU A 67 2.89 12.28 2.26
C LEU A 67 2.66 13.03 3.56
N ARG A 68 1.44 13.50 3.79
CA ARG A 68 1.12 14.14 5.07
C ARG A 68 1.23 13.16 6.23
N PHE A 69 0.75 11.93 6.02
CA PHE A 69 0.71 10.95 7.11
C PHE A 69 1.92 10.02 7.13
N TRP A 70 2.42 9.66 5.95
CA TRP A 70 3.42 8.61 5.83
C TRP A 70 4.69 9.11 5.11
N GLY A 71 5.01 10.36 5.24
CA GLY A 71 6.21 10.91 4.61
C GLY A 71 7.47 10.44 5.32
N SER A 72 8.49 11.29 5.35
CA SER A 72 9.81 10.90 5.86
C SER A 72 9.80 10.44 7.32
N ARG A 73 8.71 10.69 8.05
CA ARG A 73 8.61 10.28 9.46
C ARG A 73 8.30 8.80 9.64
N ALA A 74 7.77 8.17 8.62
CA ALA A 74 7.38 6.76 8.71
C ALA A 74 8.41 5.88 8.02
N THR A 75 8.59 4.68 8.56
CA THR A 75 9.36 3.64 7.90
C THR A 75 8.39 2.68 7.27
N LEU A 76 8.50 2.51 5.95
CA LEU A 76 7.60 1.65 5.20
C LEU A 76 8.33 0.37 4.82
N VAL A 77 7.71 -0.76 5.12
CA VAL A 77 8.30 -2.07 4.89
C VAL A 77 7.33 -2.90 4.07
N SER A 78 7.84 -3.47 2.98
CA SER A 78 7.04 -4.35 2.13
C SER A 78 6.76 -5.66 2.87
N LEU A 79 5.51 -6.10 2.82
CA LEU A 79 5.09 -7.36 3.43
C LEU A 79 4.56 -8.25 2.32
N PRO A 80 5.26 -9.34 1.99
CA PRO A 80 4.78 -10.27 0.97
C PRO A 80 3.62 -11.08 1.53
N ARG A 81 2.42 -10.77 1.07
CA ARG A 81 1.22 -11.37 1.64
C ARG A 81 0.10 -11.37 0.60
N GLY A 82 -0.31 -12.56 0.21
CA GLY A 82 -1.40 -12.70 -0.73
C GLY A 82 -1.03 -12.27 -2.14
N SER A 83 -2.04 -12.00 -2.94
CA SER A 83 -1.85 -11.68 -4.35
C SER A 83 -1.59 -10.19 -4.60
N GLN A 84 -1.95 -9.34 -3.64
CA GLN A 84 -1.72 -7.91 -3.76
C GLN A 84 -0.69 -7.47 -2.73
N PRO A 85 0.12 -6.47 -3.08
CA PRO A 85 1.18 -6.03 -2.16
C PRO A 85 0.62 -5.30 -0.94
N CYS A 86 1.31 -5.47 0.16
CA CYS A 86 1.01 -4.78 1.41
C CYS A 86 2.26 -4.08 1.89
N VAL A 87 2.06 -2.97 2.60
CA VAL A 87 3.15 -2.21 3.19
C VAL A 87 2.80 -1.94 4.65
N LEU A 88 3.76 -2.19 5.53
CA LEU A 88 3.62 -1.85 6.94
C LEU A 88 4.24 -0.49 7.18
N ALA A 89 3.53 0.37 7.87
CA ALA A 89 4.03 1.69 8.22
C ALA A 89 4.34 1.73 9.72
N PHE A 90 5.58 2.08 10.05
CA PHE A 90 6.04 2.22 11.42
C PHE A 90 6.37 3.67 11.70
N VAL A 91 5.89 4.18 12.82
CA VAL A 91 6.24 5.52 13.31
C VAL A 91 6.77 5.35 14.72
N ASP A 92 7.97 5.87 14.97
CA ASP A 92 8.63 5.73 16.27
C ASP A 92 8.71 4.26 16.70
N ARG A 93 9.00 3.39 15.74
CA ARG A 93 9.19 1.95 15.96
C ARG A 93 7.91 1.21 16.31
N GLU A 94 6.76 1.86 16.17
CA GLU A 94 5.49 1.22 16.45
C GLU A 94 4.68 1.10 15.16
N LEU A 95 3.99 -0.03 15.02
CA LEU A 95 3.14 -0.26 13.86
C LEU A 95 2.00 0.74 13.87
N ALA A 96 1.96 1.59 12.85
CA ALA A 96 0.97 2.65 12.74
C ALA A 96 -0.13 2.31 11.74
N ALA A 97 0.18 1.49 10.73
CA ALA A 97 -0.82 1.18 9.72
C ALA A 97 -0.39 -0.01 8.86
N LEU A 98 -1.39 -0.66 8.30
CA LEU A 98 -1.20 -1.61 7.20
C LEU A 98 -1.78 -0.94 5.97
N ILE A 99 -0.98 -0.84 4.93
CA ILE A 99 -1.36 -0.21 3.67
C ILE A 99 -1.47 -1.30 2.62
N GLU A 100 -2.67 -1.53 2.11
CA GLU A 100 -2.90 -2.51 1.07
C GLU A 100 -3.02 -1.80 -0.27
N LEU A 101 -2.25 -2.26 -1.25
CA LEU A 101 -2.18 -1.64 -2.57
C LEU A 101 -2.85 -2.55 -3.58
N ASP A 102 -3.85 -2.01 -4.28
CA ASP A 102 -4.47 -2.72 -5.41
C ASP A 102 -3.77 -2.24 -6.67
N VAL A 103 -2.89 -3.09 -7.20
CA VAL A 103 -2.05 -2.74 -8.34
C VAL A 103 -2.64 -3.31 -9.62
N ASP A 104 -2.71 -2.48 -10.64
CA ASP A 104 -3.14 -2.87 -11.98
C ASP A 104 -2.02 -2.53 -12.95
N VAL A 105 -1.39 -3.56 -13.52
CA VAL A 105 -0.24 -3.46 -14.41
C VAL A 105 0.94 -2.81 -13.69
N ASP A 106 1.10 -1.50 -13.82
CA ASP A 106 2.25 -0.80 -13.22
C ASP A 106 1.83 0.40 -12.37
N ARG A 107 0.55 0.46 -12.02
CA ARG A 107 0.03 1.60 -11.25
C ARG A 107 -0.89 1.11 -10.13
N ILE A 108 -0.98 1.93 -9.10
CA ILE A 108 -1.82 1.64 -7.95
C ILE A 108 -3.20 2.26 -8.19
N ARG A 109 -4.23 1.41 -8.18
CA ARG A 109 -5.60 1.86 -8.43
C ARG A 109 -6.37 2.18 -7.16
N GLU A 110 -6.08 1.44 -6.08
CA GLU A 110 -6.75 1.68 -4.81
C GLU A 110 -5.76 1.47 -3.68
N ILE A 111 -5.96 2.23 -2.62
CA ILE A 111 -5.15 2.11 -1.41
C ILE A 111 -6.10 1.98 -0.23
N HIS A 112 -5.95 0.91 0.53
CA HIS A 112 -6.74 0.67 1.73
C HIS A 112 -5.83 0.69 2.93
N VAL A 113 -6.09 1.59 3.86
CA VAL A 113 -5.26 1.76 5.05
C VAL A 113 -6.02 1.24 6.26
N THR A 114 -5.41 0.33 6.98
CA THR A 114 -5.91 -0.18 8.25
C THR A 114 -5.08 0.48 9.35
N ALA A 115 -5.73 1.31 10.16
CA ALA A 115 -5.05 2.04 11.23
C ALA A 115 -5.79 1.98 12.56
N ARG A 116 -6.88 1.24 12.65
CA ARG A 116 -7.60 1.08 13.92
C ARG A 116 -6.75 0.29 14.90
N PRO A 117 -6.63 0.76 16.15
CA PRO A 117 -5.78 0.08 17.13
C PRO A 117 -6.11 -1.40 17.31
N GLU A 118 -7.39 -1.77 17.34
CA GLU A 118 -7.77 -3.16 17.54
C GLU A 118 -7.35 -4.04 16.38
N SER A 119 -7.44 -3.51 15.15
CA SER A 119 -7.01 -4.26 13.97
C SER A 119 -5.50 -4.40 13.93
N LEU A 120 -4.78 -3.35 14.32
CA LEU A 120 -3.32 -3.39 14.36
C LEU A 120 -2.81 -4.34 15.43
N GLU A 121 -3.54 -4.46 16.53
CA GLU A 121 -3.14 -5.38 17.59
C GLU A 121 -3.23 -6.83 17.10
N ILE A 122 -4.29 -7.16 16.36
CA ILE A 122 -4.42 -8.49 15.78
C ILE A 122 -3.29 -8.76 14.80
N LEU A 123 -3.00 -7.80 13.96
CA LEU A 123 -1.92 -7.94 13.00
C LEU A 123 -0.57 -8.11 13.68
N ARG A 124 -0.31 -7.34 14.73
CA ARG A 124 0.93 -7.44 15.48
C ARG A 124 1.11 -8.83 16.06
N THR A 125 0.03 -9.42 16.57
CA THR A 125 0.06 -10.77 17.09
C THR A 125 0.42 -11.76 15.99
N GLN A 126 -0.16 -11.60 14.80
CA GLN A 126 0.13 -12.47 13.68
C GLN A 126 1.59 -12.36 13.24
N LEU A 127 2.15 -11.17 13.24
CA LEU A 127 3.54 -10.96 12.85
C LEU A 127 4.49 -11.62 13.85
N VAL A 128 4.18 -11.53 15.13
CA VAL A 128 5.02 -12.13 16.16
C VAL A 128 5.00 -13.67 16.06
N ALA A 129 3.89 -14.23 15.59
CA ALA A 129 3.76 -15.66 15.48
C ALA A 129 4.58 -16.25 14.33
N TRP A 130 5.11 -15.42 13.48
CA TRP A 130 5.96 -15.89 12.38
C TRP A 130 7.37 -16.20 12.93
#